data_62c25c417db530b8538c19fa2555a425
#
_entry.id   62c25c417db530b8538c19fa2555a425
#
_cell.length_a   1.000
_cell.length_b   1.000
_cell.length_c   1.000
_cell.angle_alpha   90.00
_cell.angle_beta   90.00
_cell.angle_gamma   90.00
#
_symmetry.space_group_name_H-M   'P 1'
#
loop_
_entity.id
_entity.type
_entity.pdbx_description
1 polymer ?
#
loop_
_entity_poly.entity_id
_entity_poly.type
_entity_poly.pdbx_seq_one_letter_code
_entity_poly.pdbx_strand_id
1 'polypeptide(L)'
;MLKLVDLLTEKKLRVFDFDDTLVKSNSKIYVINKGKRKTLTTGEYAIYKSKPGDKLDFSDFNKVIEPKQIKAMFKVFKNIYKASGNRRLTILTARGAYKPVRQFFKDIGYDVYVVALASSNPKDKSDWIETQIKQGYDDVLFFDDSKKNINTVNKLKKKYPDVKMITRLVNYD
;
A
#
# COMPACT_ATOMS: atom_id res chain seq x y z
N MET A 1 -7.58 -30.40 -23.98
CA MET A 1 -8.71 -29.45 -24.15
C MET A 1 -8.77 -28.57 -22.91
N LEU A 2 -8.26 -27.33 -23.00
CA LEU A 2 -8.39 -26.35 -21.92
C LEU A 2 -9.90 -26.09 -21.74
N LYS A 3 -10.39 -26.40 -20.56
CA LYS A 3 -11.80 -26.14 -20.24
C LYS A 3 -11.99 -24.64 -20.14
N LEU A 4 -13.08 -24.10 -20.64
CA LEU A 4 -13.46 -22.68 -20.55
C LEU A 4 -13.37 -22.16 -19.10
N VAL A 5 -13.53 -23.06 -18.12
CA VAL A 5 -13.36 -22.81 -16.68
C VAL A 5 -11.93 -22.40 -16.33
N ASP A 6 -10.90 -22.94 -17.01
CA ASP A 6 -9.50 -22.62 -16.72
C ASP A 6 -9.11 -21.24 -17.25
N LEU A 7 -9.76 -20.75 -18.31
CA LEU A 7 -9.60 -19.38 -18.81
C LEU A 7 -10.32 -18.32 -17.95
N LEU A 8 -11.29 -18.76 -17.15
CA LEU A 8 -12.04 -17.88 -16.23
C LEU A 8 -11.43 -17.83 -14.83
N THR A 9 -10.39 -18.63 -14.55
CA THR A 9 -9.83 -18.79 -13.19
C THR A 9 -8.57 -17.96 -12.91
N GLU A 10 -7.98 -17.29 -13.90
CA GLU A 10 -6.88 -16.36 -13.66
C GLU A 10 -7.36 -15.20 -12.78
N LYS A 11 -6.94 -15.21 -11.52
CA LYS A 11 -7.28 -14.16 -10.55
C LYS A 11 -6.12 -13.16 -10.42
N LYS A 12 -6.36 -11.96 -10.90
CA LYS A 12 -5.38 -10.87 -10.86
C LYS A 12 -5.57 -9.99 -9.63
N LEU A 13 -4.50 -9.85 -8.85
CA LEU A 13 -4.44 -8.93 -7.72
C LEU A 13 -3.50 -7.77 -8.04
N ARG A 14 -4.02 -6.55 -7.95
CA ARG A 14 -3.26 -5.32 -8.15
C ARG A 14 -3.27 -4.53 -6.86
N VAL A 15 -2.11 -4.33 -6.27
CA VAL A 15 -1.96 -3.73 -4.94
C VAL A 15 -1.08 -2.50 -5.02
N PHE A 16 -1.62 -1.39 -4.55
CA PHE A 16 -0.88 -0.14 -4.38
C PHE A 16 -0.81 0.23 -2.90
N ASP A 17 0.36 0.59 -2.43
CA ASP A 17 0.48 1.43 -1.25
C ASP A 17 -0.08 2.84 -1.54
N PHE A 18 -0.40 3.60 -0.51
CA PHE A 18 -0.99 4.93 -0.64
C PHE A 18 0.01 6.06 -0.45
N ASP A 19 0.55 6.20 0.76
CA ASP A 19 1.45 7.30 1.12
C ASP A 19 2.80 7.16 0.43
N ASP A 20 3.25 8.22 -0.23
CA ASP A 20 4.51 8.28 -0.99
C ASP A 20 4.58 7.28 -2.17
N THR A 21 3.49 6.58 -2.48
CA THR A 21 3.33 5.72 -3.66
C THR A 21 2.36 6.34 -4.66
N LEU A 22 1.11 6.55 -4.30
CA LEU A 22 0.09 7.21 -5.14
C LEU A 22 -0.07 8.69 -4.82
N VAL A 23 0.10 9.06 -3.56
CA VAL A 23 -0.18 10.38 -3.03
C VAL A 23 0.90 10.79 -2.05
N LYS A 24 1.36 12.03 -2.17
CA LYS A 24 2.07 12.72 -1.09
C LYS A 24 1.05 13.51 -0.27
N SER A 25 0.96 13.23 1.01
CA SER A 25 0.15 14.01 1.96
C SER A 25 1.04 14.87 2.84
N ASN A 26 0.46 15.90 3.45
CA ASN A 26 1.14 16.74 4.42
C ASN A 26 0.97 16.23 5.86
N SER A 27 0.57 14.97 6.03
CA SER A 27 0.43 14.32 7.34
C SER A 27 1.79 14.22 8.04
N LYS A 28 1.82 14.54 9.33
CA LYS A 28 3.02 14.52 10.16
C LYS A 28 2.93 13.42 11.21
N ILE A 29 4.09 12.98 11.64
CA ILE A 29 4.24 12.12 12.81
C ILE A 29 4.80 12.99 13.95
N TYR A 30 4.19 12.89 15.11
CA TYR A 30 4.65 13.63 16.28
C TYR A 30 5.31 12.69 17.26
N VAL A 31 6.53 13.05 17.68
CA VAL A 31 7.29 12.34 18.72
C VAL A 31 7.20 13.14 19.99
N ILE A 32 6.64 12.55 21.04
CA ILE A 32 6.47 13.19 22.35
C ILE A 32 7.39 12.47 23.35
N ASN A 33 8.33 13.22 23.93
CA ASN A 33 9.25 12.70 24.93
C ASN A 33 9.47 13.74 26.02
N LYS A 34 9.23 13.39 27.27
CA LYS A 34 9.39 14.27 28.45
C LYS A 34 8.73 15.63 28.25
N GLY A 35 7.50 15.66 27.71
CA GLY A 35 6.74 16.89 27.45
C GLY A 35 7.21 17.72 26.24
N LYS A 36 8.28 17.32 25.56
CA LYS A 36 8.74 17.96 24.32
C LYS A 36 8.12 17.24 23.12
N ARG A 37 7.65 18.02 22.15
CA ARG A 37 7.06 17.52 20.90
C ARG A 37 8.00 17.83 19.73
N LYS A 38 8.34 16.80 18.96
CA LYS A 38 9.06 16.91 17.69
C LYS A 38 8.13 16.50 16.57
N THR A 39 8.13 17.23 15.47
CA THR A 39 7.35 16.93 14.27
C THR A 39 8.26 16.31 13.21
N LEU A 40 7.82 15.22 12.63
CA LEU A 40 8.51 14.51 11.54
C LEU A 40 7.61 14.42 10.30
N THR A 41 8.21 14.58 9.14
CA THR A 41 7.59 14.15 7.88
C THR A 41 7.63 12.62 7.77
N THR A 42 6.90 12.05 6.82
CA THR A 42 6.96 10.61 6.53
C THR A 42 8.38 10.15 6.17
N GLY A 43 9.11 10.95 5.38
CA GLY A 43 10.50 10.66 5.03
C GLY A 43 11.44 10.71 6.22
N GLU A 44 11.31 11.72 7.08
CA GLU A 44 12.11 11.82 8.32
C GLU A 44 11.78 10.68 9.29
N TYR A 45 10.53 10.27 9.38
CA TYR A 45 10.12 9.15 10.21
C TYR A 45 10.71 7.81 9.71
N ALA A 46 10.81 7.61 8.40
CA ALA A 46 11.37 6.39 7.83
C ALA A 46 12.81 6.10 8.28
N ILE A 47 13.57 7.14 8.63
CA ILE A 47 14.96 7.04 9.12
C ILE A 47 15.09 7.37 10.61
N TYR A 48 13.99 7.70 11.27
CA TYR A 48 13.99 8.06 12.69
C TYR A 48 14.29 6.85 13.57
N LYS A 49 15.24 7.00 14.48
CA LYS A 49 15.55 6.00 15.50
C LYS A 49 14.87 6.41 16.80
N SER A 50 13.87 5.65 17.22
CA SER A 50 13.17 5.87 18.47
C SER A 50 14.11 5.82 19.66
N LYS A 51 13.90 6.72 20.60
CA LYS A 51 14.63 6.79 21.87
C LYS A 51 13.75 6.27 23.01
N PRO A 52 14.35 5.80 24.10
CA PRO A 52 13.59 5.43 25.29
C PRO A 52 12.65 6.57 25.74
N GLY A 53 11.38 6.26 25.97
CA GLY A 53 10.36 7.22 26.38
C GLY A 53 9.67 7.98 25.26
N ASP A 54 10.02 7.74 23.99
CA ASP A 54 9.30 8.29 22.84
C ASP A 54 7.88 7.71 22.75
N LYS A 55 6.91 8.61 22.63
CA LYS A 55 5.52 8.30 22.30
C LYS A 55 5.25 8.85 20.90
N LEU A 56 4.80 8.00 20.01
CA LEU A 56 4.47 8.37 18.63
C LEU A 56 2.97 8.69 18.51
N ASP A 57 2.67 9.81 17.87
CA ASP A 57 1.31 10.24 17.56
C ASP A 57 1.14 10.31 16.04
N PHE A 58 0.26 9.47 15.51
CA PHE A 58 -0.10 9.35 14.09
C PHE A 58 -1.48 9.93 13.79
N SER A 59 -2.00 10.81 14.62
CA SER A 59 -3.37 11.33 14.50
C SER A 59 -3.65 12.03 13.17
N ASP A 60 -2.64 12.66 12.56
CA ASP A 60 -2.78 13.26 11.22
C ASP A 60 -3.19 12.23 10.14
N PHE A 61 -2.86 10.95 10.34
CA PHE A 61 -3.18 9.87 9.39
C PHE A 61 -4.64 9.41 9.49
N ASN A 62 -5.42 9.96 10.41
CA ASN A 62 -6.88 9.81 10.44
C ASN A 62 -7.58 10.65 9.37
N LYS A 63 -6.82 11.49 8.66
CA LYS A 63 -7.27 12.32 7.52
C LYS A 63 -6.28 12.20 6.37
N VAL A 64 -6.70 12.61 5.18
CA VAL A 64 -5.80 12.81 4.04
C VAL A 64 -5.58 14.32 3.92
N ILE A 65 -4.42 14.79 4.39
CA ILE A 65 -4.13 16.22 4.54
C ILE A 65 -3.37 16.70 3.30
N GLU A 66 -3.94 17.71 2.60
CA GLU A 66 -3.34 18.37 1.43
C GLU A 66 -2.72 17.37 0.42
N PRO A 67 -3.51 16.41 -0.09
CA PRO A 67 -2.98 15.34 -0.92
C PRO A 67 -2.52 15.87 -2.29
N LYS A 68 -1.34 15.44 -2.72
CA LYS A 68 -0.83 15.67 -4.06
C LYS A 68 -0.61 14.34 -4.76
N GLN A 69 -1.27 14.12 -5.88
CA GLN A 69 -1.11 12.91 -6.67
C GLN A 69 0.32 12.80 -7.23
N ILE A 70 0.90 11.63 -7.11
CA ILE A 70 2.16 11.29 -7.78
C ILE A 70 1.83 10.90 -9.22
N LYS A 71 1.97 11.85 -10.13
CA LYS A 71 1.41 11.79 -11.49
C LYS A 71 1.73 10.49 -12.23
N ALA A 72 2.99 10.05 -12.19
CA ALA A 72 3.42 8.83 -12.90
C ALA A 72 2.69 7.58 -12.37
N MET A 73 2.66 7.42 -11.06
CA MET A 73 2.00 6.27 -10.42
C MET A 73 0.49 6.36 -10.50
N PHE A 74 -0.07 7.56 -10.41
CA PHE A 74 -1.51 7.75 -10.56
C PHE A 74 -1.98 7.43 -11.99
N LYS A 75 -1.14 7.67 -13.01
CA LYS A 75 -1.40 7.22 -14.38
C LYS A 75 -1.46 5.70 -14.48
N VAL A 76 -0.53 4.99 -13.85
CA VAL A 76 -0.54 3.51 -13.77
C VAL A 76 -1.80 3.01 -13.09
N PHE A 77 -2.15 3.61 -11.93
CA PHE A 77 -3.38 3.30 -11.20
C PHE A 77 -4.63 3.46 -12.09
N LYS A 78 -4.77 4.60 -12.78
CA LYS A 78 -5.90 4.87 -13.67
C LYS A 78 -6.01 3.84 -14.80
N ASN A 79 -4.89 3.45 -15.39
CA ASN A 79 -4.87 2.46 -16.46
C ASN A 79 -5.33 1.09 -15.95
N ILE A 80 -4.87 0.68 -14.77
CA ILE A 80 -5.29 -0.58 -14.14
C ILE A 80 -6.77 -0.52 -13.73
N TYR A 81 -7.23 0.60 -13.17
CA TYR A 81 -8.63 0.79 -12.79
C TYR A 81 -9.59 0.67 -13.97
N LYS A 82 -9.22 1.22 -15.12
CA LYS A 82 -10.03 1.17 -16.35
C LYS A 82 -9.98 -0.17 -17.07
N ALA A 83 -8.98 -0.99 -16.80
CA ALA A 83 -8.81 -2.24 -17.51
C ALA A 83 -9.92 -3.23 -17.17
N SER A 84 -10.44 -3.91 -18.20
CA SER A 84 -11.41 -4.99 -18.04
C SER A 84 -10.73 -6.29 -17.59
N GLY A 85 -11.55 -7.25 -17.11
CA GLY A 85 -11.09 -8.57 -16.73
C GLY A 85 -11.23 -8.87 -15.23
N ASN A 86 -10.93 -10.10 -14.85
CA ASN A 86 -11.04 -10.59 -13.48
C ASN A 86 -9.81 -10.12 -12.67
N ARG A 87 -9.89 -8.90 -12.15
CA ARG A 87 -8.83 -8.33 -11.32
C ARG A 87 -9.40 -7.63 -10.12
N ARG A 88 -8.69 -7.77 -9.01
CA ARG A 88 -8.96 -7.02 -7.79
C ARG A 88 -7.91 -5.92 -7.64
N LEU A 89 -8.36 -4.68 -7.60
CA LEU A 89 -7.53 -3.51 -7.30
C LEU A 89 -7.73 -3.14 -5.84
N THR A 90 -6.65 -3.14 -5.07
CA THR A 90 -6.67 -2.83 -3.63
C THR A 90 -5.62 -1.77 -3.31
N ILE A 91 -6.01 -0.80 -2.51
CA ILE A 91 -5.08 0.09 -1.83
C ILE A 91 -4.76 -0.51 -0.47
N LEU A 92 -3.50 -0.86 -0.24
CA LEU A 92 -3.02 -1.51 0.97
C LEU A 92 -2.11 -0.55 1.73
N THR A 93 -2.64 0.06 2.79
CA THR A 93 -1.95 1.13 3.52
C THR A 93 -1.60 0.73 4.95
N ALA A 94 -0.51 1.27 5.46
CA ALA A 94 -0.12 1.17 6.87
C ALA A 94 -0.99 2.02 7.81
N ARG A 95 -1.79 2.94 7.27
CA ARG A 95 -2.70 3.78 8.05
C ARG A 95 -3.65 2.94 8.91
N GLY A 96 -4.10 3.50 10.03
CA GLY A 96 -5.05 2.84 10.93
C GLY A 96 -6.51 2.94 10.49
N ALA A 97 -6.85 3.82 9.57
CA ALA A 97 -8.22 4.06 9.11
C ALA A 97 -8.32 4.03 7.57
N TYR A 98 -9.20 3.17 7.05
CA TYR A 98 -9.44 3.05 5.60
C TYR A 98 -10.36 4.14 5.05
N LYS A 99 -11.31 4.62 5.86
CA LYS A 99 -12.38 5.56 5.42
C LYS A 99 -11.83 6.85 4.79
N PRO A 100 -10.86 7.55 5.37
CA PRO A 100 -10.32 8.78 4.78
C PRO A 100 -9.66 8.55 3.42
N VAL A 101 -8.95 7.43 3.27
CA VAL A 101 -8.30 7.06 2.00
C VAL A 101 -9.36 6.71 0.95
N ARG A 102 -10.36 5.92 1.32
CA ARG A 102 -11.47 5.59 0.41
C ARG A 102 -12.25 6.83 -0.01
N GLN A 103 -12.49 7.76 0.91
CA GLN A 103 -13.17 9.02 0.61
C GLN A 103 -12.37 9.87 -0.37
N PHE A 104 -11.06 9.99 -0.19
CA PHE A 104 -10.17 10.66 -1.15
C PHE A 104 -10.37 10.14 -2.59
N PHE A 105 -10.38 8.81 -2.78
CA PHE A 105 -10.61 8.23 -4.09
C PHE A 105 -12.00 8.51 -4.63
N LYS A 106 -13.04 8.43 -3.80
CA LYS A 106 -14.42 8.75 -4.19
C LYS A 106 -14.56 10.19 -4.65
N ASP A 107 -13.94 11.13 -3.94
CA ASP A 107 -13.99 12.57 -4.26
C ASP A 107 -13.38 12.88 -5.63
N ILE A 108 -12.47 12.04 -6.12
CA ILE A 108 -11.86 12.19 -7.46
C ILE A 108 -12.42 11.19 -8.47
N GLY A 109 -13.52 10.50 -8.15
CA GLY A 109 -14.28 9.67 -9.09
C GLY A 109 -13.88 8.19 -9.16
N TYR A 110 -13.21 7.65 -8.14
CA TYR A 110 -12.81 6.24 -8.11
C TYR A 110 -13.42 5.52 -6.90
N ASP A 111 -14.07 4.40 -7.14
CA ASP A 111 -14.50 3.48 -6.09
C ASP A 111 -13.50 2.31 -6.01
N VAL A 112 -12.66 2.32 -4.99
CA VAL A 112 -11.59 1.35 -4.80
C VAL A 112 -11.70 0.66 -3.44
N TYR A 113 -11.22 -0.56 -3.39
CA TYR A 113 -11.11 -1.29 -2.14
C TYR A 113 -9.86 -0.83 -1.37
N VAL A 114 -10.04 -0.45 -0.11
CA VAL A 114 -8.96 0.03 0.75
C VAL A 114 -8.85 -0.86 1.97
N VAL A 115 -7.65 -1.35 2.24
CA VAL A 115 -7.29 -2.11 3.44
C VAL A 115 -6.29 -1.31 4.26
N ALA A 116 -6.66 -0.94 5.47
CA ALA A 116 -5.82 -0.25 6.42
C ALA A 116 -5.32 -1.25 7.48
N LEU A 117 -4.01 -1.45 7.52
CA LEU A 117 -3.39 -2.47 8.38
C LEU A 117 -3.09 -1.98 9.80
N ALA A 118 -3.11 -0.67 10.03
CA ALA A 118 -2.70 -0.04 11.30
C ALA A 118 -1.30 -0.50 11.76
N SER A 119 -0.40 -0.73 10.81
CA SER A 119 0.94 -1.25 11.07
C SER A 119 1.90 -0.84 9.95
N SER A 120 3.10 -0.44 10.34
CA SER A 120 4.23 -0.19 9.43
C SER A 120 5.19 -1.39 9.32
N ASN A 121 4.87 -2.52 9.97
CA ASN A 121 5.67 -3.73 9.86
C ASN A 121 5.53 -4.32 8.45
N PRO A 122 6.63 -4.48 7.69
CA PRO A 122 6.61 -5.06 6.35
C PRO A 122 5.95 -6.43 6.27
N LYS A 123 6.03 -7.20 7.37
CA LYS A 123 5.41 -8.52 7.46
C LYS A 123 3.90 -8.46 7.28
N ASP A 124 3.23 -7.43 7.78
CA ASP A 124 1.77 -7.36 7.74
C ASP A 124 1.25 -7.16 6.31
N LYS A 125 1.93 -6.37 5.48
CA LYS A 125 1.63 -6.30 4.04
C LYS A 125 1.87 -7.62 3.34
N SER A 126 2.99 -8.28 3.64
CA SER A 126 3.31 -9.59 3.08
C SER A 126 2.29 -10.67 3.47
N ASP A 127 1.89 -10.71 4.73
CA ASP A 127 0.90 -11.67 5.23
C ASP A 127 -0.48 -11.44 4.59
N TRP A 128 -0.86 -10.18 4.39
CA TRP A 128 -2.10 -9.86 3.69
C TRP A 128 -2.08 -10.36 2.24
N ILE A 129 -1.00 -10.10 1.51
CA ILE A 129 -0.82 -10.58 0.12
C ILE A 129 -0.82 -12.11 0.08
N GLU A 130 -0.11 -12.76 1.01
CA GLU A 130 -0.09 -14.23 1.12
C GLU A 130 -1.48 -14.80 1.34
N THR A 131 -2.30 -14.16 2.17
CA THR A 131 -3.71 -14.56 2.36
C THR A 131 -4.50 -14.53 1.06
N GLN A 132 -4.28 -13.50 0.22
CA GLN A 132 -4.92 -13.43 -1.09
C GLN A 132 -4.45 -14.54 -2.03
N ILE A 133 -3.15 -14.85 -2.03
CA ILE A 133 -2.59 -15.98 -2.81
C ILE A 133 -3.26 -17.29 -2.40
N LYS A 134 -3.42 -17.53 -1.10
CA LYS A 134 -4.12 -18.71 -0.58
C LYS A 134 -5.59 -18.77 -0.97
N GLN A 135 -6.21 -17.63 -1.28
CA GLN A 135 -7.58 -17.52 -1.80
C GLN A 135 -7.66 -17.69 -3.32
N GLY A 136 -6.54 -17.99 -3.99
CA GLY A 136 -6.50 -18.32 -5.40
C GLY A 136 -6.04 -17.18 -6.32
N TYR A 137 -5.53 -16.05 -5.80
CA TYR A 137 -4.88 -15.04 -6.64
C TYR A 137 -3.52 -15.54 -7.10
N ASP A 138 -3.33 -15.64 -8.41
CA ASP A 138 -2.15 -16.25 -9.05
C ASP A 138 -1.36 -15.29 -9.95
N ASP A 139 -1.83 -14.05 -10.10
CA ASP A 139 -1.14 -12.97 -10.80
C ASP A 139 -1.18 -11.70 -9.93
N VAL A 140 -0.07 -11.43 -9.25
CA VAL A 140 0.05 -10.34 -8.26
C VAL A 140 1.00 -9.27 -8.76
N LEU A 141 0.55 -8.02 -8.71
CA LEU A 141 1.37 -6.83 -8.95
C LEU A 141 1.29 -5.92 -7.73
N PHE A 142 2.45 -5.58 -7.16
CA PHE A 142 2.56 -4.79 -5.94
C PHE A 142 3.48 -3.58 -6.13
N PHE A 143 2.97 -2.40 -5.81
CA PHE A 143 3.67 -1.11 -5.84
C PHE A 143 3.80 -0.54 -4.45
N ASP A 144 5.00 -0.18 -4.04
CA ASP A 144 5.30 0.41 -2.73
C ASP A 144 6.59 1.24 -2.83
N ASP A 145 6.70 2.33 -2.08
CA ASP A 145 7.91 3.16 -1.99
C ASP A 145 8.92 2.64 -0.96
N SER A 146 8.49 1.75 -0.08
CA SER A 146 9.33 1.15 0.95
C SER A 146 10.10 -0.06 0.43
N LYS A 147 11.42 0.07 0.35
CA LYS A 147 12.31 -1.05 0.01
C LYS A 147 12.15 -2.25 0.97
N LYS A 148 11.87 -1.98 2.26
CA LYS A 148 11.62 -3.04 3.25
C LYS A 148 10.36 -3.83 2.91
N ASN A 149 9.27 -3.15 2.54
CA ASN A 149 8.03 -3.78 2.13
C ASN A 149 8.24 -4.64 0.87
N ILE A 150 8.88 -4.06 -0.15
CA ILE A 150 9.20 -4.76 -1.40
C ILE A 150 10.04 -6.03 -1.13
N ASN A 151 11.10 -5.91 -0.35
CA ASN A 151 11.98 -7.05 -0.03
C ASN A 151 11.22 -8.15 0.72
N THR A 152 10.34 -7.79 1.64
CA THR A 152 9.57 -8.76 2.43
C THR A 152 8.55 -9.48 1.58
N VAL A 153 7.81 -8.76 0.73
CA VAL A 153 6.85 -9.35 -0.21
C VAL A 153 7.57 -10.23 -1.24
N ASN A 154 8.76 -9.86 -1.70
CA ASN A 154 9.53 -10.66 -2.65
C ASN A 154 9.88 -12.07 -2.14
N LYS A 155 9.93 -12.27 -0.83
CA LYS A 155 10.16 -13.61 -0.25
C LYS A 155 9.03 -14.59 -0.61
N LEU A 156 7.82 -14.09 -0.87
CA LEU A 156 6.69 -14.91 -1.30
C LEU A 156 6.91 -15.56 -2.67
N LYS A 157 7.74 -14.97 -3.55
CA LYS A 157 8.07 -15.56 -4.85
C LYS A 157 8.70 -16.95 -4.72
N LYS A 158 9.55 -17.14 -3.72
CA LYS A 158 10.17 -18.45 -3.44
C LYS A 158 9.19 -19.44 -2.83
N LYS A 159 8.28 -18.95 -1.99
CA LYS A 159 7.27 -19.78 -1.32
C LYS A 159 6.15 -20.22 -2.26
N TYR A 160 5.83 -19.40 -3.26
CA TYR A 160 4.76 -19.63 -4.23
C TYR A 160 5.30 -19.49 -5.66
N PRO A 161 6.11 -20.45 -6.14
CA PRO A 161 6.79 -20.34 -7.44
C PRO A 161 5.83 -20.35 -8.64
N ASP A 162 4.64 -20.90 -8.48
CA ASP A 162 3.61 -20.96 -9.52
C ASP A 162 2.78 -19.66 -9.63
N VAL A 163 2.92 -18.75 -8.68
CA VAL A 163 2.26 -17.45 -8.70
C VAL A 163 3.12 -16.45 -9.47
N LYS A 164 2.52 -15.84 -10.50
CA LYS A 164 3.15 -14.72 -11.19
C LYS A 164 3.13 -13.51 -10.27
N MET A 165 4.31 -13.10 -9.77
CA MET A 165 4.44 -11.99 -8.84
C MET A 165 5.44 -10.97 -9.34
N ILE A 166 5.00 -9.73 -9.50
CA ILE A 166 5.82 -8.58 -9.85
C ILE A 166 5.69 -7.54 -8.73
N THR A 167 6.83 -7.10 -8.23
CA THR A 167 6.91 -5.99 -7.28
C THR A 167 7.64 -4.82 -7.92
N ARG A 168 7.21 -3.59 -7.63
CA ARG A 168 7.80 -2.36 -8.13
C ARG A 168 8.07 -1.40 -6.96
N LEU A 169 9.35 -1.12 -6.74
CA LEU A 169 9.77 -0.05 -5.86
C LEU A 169 9.49 1.28 -6.55
N VAL A 170 8.72 2.13 -5.90
CA VAL A 170 8.38 3.46 -6.41
C VAL A 170 9.40 4.47 -5.87
N ASN A 171 10.12 5.10 -6.77
CA ASN A 171 11.05 6.18 -6.45
C ASN A 171 10.58 7.46 -7.15
N TYR A 172 10.68 8.57 -6.43
CA TYR A 172 10.58 9.90 -7.03
C TYR A 172 11.88 10.62 -6.77
N ASP A 173 12.57 10.91 -7.79
CA ASP A 173 13.60 11.93 -7.81
C ASP A 173 13.17 13.03 -8.75
#